data_2d564b36cf930a5c49d18cc815ee6c0a
#
_entry.id   2d564b36cf930a5c49d18cc815ee6c0a
#
_cell.length_a   1.000
_cell.length_b   1.000
_cell.length_c   1.000
_cell.angle_alpha   90.00
_cell.angle_beta   90.00
_cell.angle_gamma   90.00
#
_symmetry.space_group_name_H-M   'P 1'
#
loop_
_entity.id
_entity.type
_entity.pdbx_description
1 polymer ?
#
loop_
_entity_poly.entity_id
_entity_poly.type
_entity_poly.pdbx_seq_one_letter_code
_entity_poly.pdbx_strand_id
1 'polypeptide(L)'
;MYNDKGNTKYLKLLKQNYSSSQDVIREIVNLSAIINLPKGTEFFLSDIHGEYEAFLHIMNNCSGVIKEKVDLIFKDTISDYDRQELCTLIYYPREKMALLDEQGKIDSDWYAMTLNQLILVAKLLSSKYTRSKVRKALPKEYAYIID
;
A
#
# COMPACT_ATOMS: atom_id res chain seq x y z
N MET A 1 -38.07 12.37 -3.84
CA MET A 1 -39.05 11.31 -3.53
C MET A 1 -38.35 9.98 -3.80
N TYR A 2 -37.74 9.38 -2.78
CA TYR A 2 -37.06 8.07 -2.88
C TYR A 2 -38.09 7.00 -3.22
N ASN A 3 -37.75 6.11 -4.17
CA ASN A 3 -38.64 5.09 -4.71
C ASN A 3 -38.92 4.00 -3.66
N ASP A 4 -39.92 4.20 -2.81
CA ASP A 4 -40.28 3.36 -1.67
C ASP A 4 -40.66 1.91 -2.04
N LYS A 5 -41.19 1.71 -3.27
CA LYS A 5 -41.56 0.37 -3.79
C LYS A 5 -40.34 -0.51 -4.11
N GLY A 6 -39.26 0.09 -4.60
CA GLY A 6 -38.01 -0.66 -4.89
C GLY A 6 -37.32 -1.10 -3.60
N ASN A 7 -37.32 -0.24 -2.60
CA ASN A 7 -36.72 -0.53 -1.30
C ASN A 7 -37.46 -1.66 -0.55
N THR A 8 -38.79 -1.66 -0.61
CA THR A 8 -39.62 -2.71 0.00
C THR A 8 -39.40 -4.10 -0.65
N LYS A 9 -39.22 -4.15 -1.97
CA LYS A 9 -38.93 -5.40 -2.66
C LYS A 9 -37.55 -5.93 -2.31
N TYR A 10 -36.57 -5.07 -2.24
CA TYR A 10 -35.19 -5.40 -1.82
C TYR A 10 -35.16 -5.93 -0.38
N LEU A 11 -35.82 -5.26 0.56
CA LEU A 11 -35.90 -5.70 1.94
C LEU A 11 -36.61 -7.08 2.09
N LYS A 12 -37.62 -7.36 1.27
CA LYS A 12 -38.25 -8.69 1.24
C LYS A 12 -37.28 -9.77 0.77
N LEU A 13 -36.44 -9.50 -0.20
CA LEU A 13 -35.39 -10.44 -0.66
C LEU A 13 -34.32 -10.65 0.41
N LEU A 14 -33.88 -9.58 1.08
CA LEU A 14 -32.93 -9.71 2.19
C LEU A 14 -33.50 -10.55 3.33
N LYS A 15 -34.80 -10.40 3.66
CA LYS A 15 -35.46 -11.19 4.69
C LYS A 15 -35.47 -12.69 4.38
N GLN A 16 -35.43 -13.10 3.12
CA GLN A 16 -35.33 -14.52 2.74
C GLN A 16 -33.95 -15.09 3.08
N ASN A 17 -32.91 -14.29 2.95
CA ASN A 17 -31.53 -14.70 3.22
C ASN A 17 -31.16 -14.55 4.72
N TYR A 18 -31.76 -13.57 5.40
CA TYR A 18 -31.49 -13.24 6.80
C TYR A 18 -32.80 -13.32 7.59
N SER A 19 -33.09 -14.49 8.13
CA SER A 19 -34.38 -14.77 8.76
C SER A 19 -34.51 -14.19 10.17
N SER A 20 -33.38 -13.90 10.83
CA SER A 20 -33.33 -13.37 12.19
C SER A 20 -32.41 -12.14 12.30
N SER A 21 -32.60 -11.34 13.35
CA SER A 21 -31.68 -10.24 13.67
C SER A 21 -30.25 -10.73 13.94
N GLN A 22 -30.09 -11.94 14.46
CA GLN A 22 -28.79 -12.53 14.70
C GLN A 22 -28.07 -12.85 13.38
N ASP A 23 -28.78 -13.32 12.35
CA ASP A 23 -28.21 -13.56 11.03
C ASP A 23 -27.73 -12.25 10.40
N VAL A 24 -28.53 -11.19 10.52
CA VAL A 24 -28.16 -9.86 10.04
C VAL A 24 -26.89 -9.35 10.74
N ILE A 25 -26.84 -9.44 12.07
CA ILE A 25 -25.68 -8.98 12.85
C ILE A 25 -24.42 -9.78 12.46
N ARG A 26 -24.54 -11.11 12.32
CA ARG A 26 -23.42 -11.96 11.90
C ARG A 26 -22.88 -11.55 10.53
N GLU A 27 -23.79 -11.26 9.59
CA GLU A 27 -23.38 -10.83 8.26
C GLU A 27 -22.76 -9.43 8.27
N ILE A 28 -23.26 -8.49 9.07
CA ILE A 28 -22.64 -7.17 9.24
C ILE A 28 -21.20 -7.32 9.77
N VAL A 29 -20.98 -8.16 10.78
CA VAL A 29 -19.65 -8.42 11.34
C VAL A 29 -18.73 -9.04 10.29
N ASN A 30 -19.23 -10.03 9.52
CA ASN A 30 -18.50 -10.68 8.44
C ASN A 30 -18.11 -9.68 7.34
N LEU A 31 -19.05 -8.88 6.85
CA LEU A 31 -18.79 -7.86 5.83
C LEU A 31 -17.84 -6.77 6.33
N SER A 32 -17.96 -6.36 7.60
CA SER A 32 -17.04 -5.42 8.23
C SER A 32 -15.62 -5.99 8.28
N ALA A 33 -15.47 -7.26 8.61
CA ALA A 33 -14.17 -7.93 8.57
C ALA A 33 -13.59 -7.98 7.15
N ILE A 34 -14.42 -8.30 6.14
CA ILE A 34 -14.01 -8.34 4.72
C ILE A 34 -13.56 -6.97 4.22
N ILE A 35 -14.28 -5.90 4.57
CA ILE A 35 -13.91 -4.51 4.18
C ILE A 35 -12.56 -4.11 4.77
N ASN A 36 -12.25 -4.58 5.97
CA ASN A 36 -10.99 -4.30 6.65
C ASN A 36 -9.85 -5.26 6.29
N LEU A 37 -10.08 -6.26 5.43
CA LEU A 37 -9.01 -7.12 4.94
C LEU A 37 -8.02 -6.31 4.10
N PRO A 38 -6.71 -6.50 4.30
CA PRO A 38 -5.71 -5.86 3.46
C PRO A 38 -5.84 -6.38 2.04
N LYS A 39 -6.19 -5.48 1.11
CA LYS A 39 -6.25 -5.75 -0.32
C LYS A 39 -5.12 -4.99 -1.02
N GLY A 40 -4.53 -5.62 -2.02
CA GLY A 40 -3.66 -4.92 -2.96
C GLY A 40 -4.48 -3.92 -3.79
N THR A 41 -3.83 -2.88 -4.28
CA THR A 41 -4.43 -1.97 -5.25
C THR A 41 -4.32 -2.61 -6.64
N GLU A 42 -5.43 -2.64 -7.36
CA GLU A 42 -5.50 -3.14 -8.73
C GLU A 42 -5.62 -1.95 -9.68
N PHE A 43 -4.78 -1.92 -10.73
CA PHE A 43 -4.81 -0.92 -11.78
C PHE A 43 -5.25 -1.56 -13.09
N PHE A 44 -6.17 -0.92 -13.76
CA PHE A 44 -6.66 -1.32 -15.07
C PHE A 44 -6.15 -0.31 -16.11
N LEU A 45 -5.37 -0.79 -17.06
CA LEU A 45 -4.84 -0.02 -18.18
C LEU A 45 -5.43 -0.56 -19.48
N SER A 46 -5.96 0.31 -20.33
CA SER A 46 -6.61 -0.13 -21.56
C SER A 46 -5.66 -0.16 -22.75
N ASP A 47 -4.86 0.88 -22.93
CA ASP A 47 -4.03 1.04 -24.12
C ASP A 47 -2.74 1.79 -23.76
N ILE A 48 -1.59 1.21 -24.12
CA ILE A 48 -0.28 1.73 -23.74
C ILE A 48 0.36 2.53 -24.89
N HIS A 49 -0.08 2.35 -26.13
CA HIS A 49 0.41 3.04 -27.35
C HIS A 49 1.95 3.07 -27.50
N GLY A 50 2.65 2.10 -26.93
CA GLY A 50 4.12 2.05 -26.95
C GLY A 50 4.81 3.00 -25.98
N GLU A 51 4.08 3.68 -25.09
CA GLU A 51 4.57 4.59 -24.06
C GLU A 51 5.20 3.82 -22.88
N TYR A 52 6.36 3.23 -23.12
CA TYR A 52 7.04 2.37 -22.15
C TYR A 52 7.35 3.10 -20.83
N GLU A 53 7.86 4.32 -20.92
CA GLU A 53 8.27 5.09 -19.74
C GLU A 53 7.09 5.47 -18.86
N ALA A 54 5.98 5.88 -19.47
CA ALA A 54 4.74 6.17 -18.76
C ALA A 54 4.17 4.92 -18.09
N PHE A 55 4.21 3.79 -18.78
CA PHE A 55 3.80 2.49 -18.22
C PHE A 55 4.67 2.07 -17.04
N LEU A 56 5.99 2.17 -17.19
CA LEU A 56 6.95 1.86 -16.12
C LEU A 56 6.74 2.76 -14.89
N HIS A 57 6.47 4.04 -15.11
CA HIS A 57 6.15 4.98 -14.05
C HIS A 57 4.90 4.55 -13.27
N ILE A 58 3.83 4.16 -13.95
CA ILE A 58 2.61 3.65 -13.32
C ILE A 58 2.89 2.36 -12.55
N MET A 59 3.68 1.44 -13.12
CA MET A 59 4.07 0.18 -12.47
C MET A 59 4.86 0.43 -11.19
N ASN A 60 5.78 1.38 -11.18
CA ASN A 60 6.59 1.69 -10.01
C ASN A 60 5.81 2.43 -8.93
N ASN A 61 4.99 3.40 -9.31
CA ASN A 61 4.25 4.24 -8.35
C ASN A 61 2.96 3.61 -7.84
N CYS A 62 2.34 2.75 -8.65
CA CYS A 62 1.04 2.15 -8.35
C CYS A 62 0.02 3.18 -7.82
N SER A 63 -0.45 2.99 -6.58
CA SER A 63 -1.47 3.85 -5.96
C SER A 63 -0.94 5.11 -5.27
N GLY A 64 0.38 5.35 -5.28
CA GLY A 64 0.97 6.44 -4.50
C GLY A 64 0.94 6.23 -2.98
N VAL A 65 0.55 5.05 -2.51
CA VAL A 65 0.46 4.71 -1.07
C VAL A 65 1.78 4.94 -0.33
N ILE A 66 2.91 4.74 -1.00
CA ILE A 66 4.23 4.96 -0.38
C ILE A 66 4.36 6.42 0.06
N LYS A 67 4.01 7.38 -0.79
CA LYS A 67 4.06 8.80 -0.45
C LYS A 67 3.21 9.11 0.79
N GLU A 68 1.98 8.61 0.84
CA GLU A 68 1.11 8.80 2.00
C GLU A 68 1.74 8.23 3.29
N LYS A 69 2.40 7.07 3.20
CA LYS A 69 3.04 6.44 4.36
C LYS A 69 4.32 7.15 4.78
N VAL A 70 5.12 7.61 3.83
CA VAL A 70 6.30 8.45 4.10
C VAL A 70 5.86 9.75 4.78
N ASP A 71 4.85 10.43 4.27
CA ASP A 71 4.32 11.64 4.88
C ASP A 71 3.77 11.37 6.29
N LEU A 72 3.05 10.27 6.49
CA LEU A 72 2.52 9.91 7.80
C LEU A 72 3.62 9.69 8.86
N ILE A 73 4.75 9.06 8.48
CA ILE A 73 5.85 8.77 9.41
C ILE A 73 6.72 10.01 9.65
N PHE A 74 7.00 10.77 8.60
CA PHE A 74 8.11 11.73 8.60
C PHE A 74 7.70 13.20 8.48
N LYS A 75 6.40 13.51 8.44
CA LYS A 75 5.89 14.88 8.28
C LYS A 75 6.53 15.90 9.24
N ASP A 76 6.74 15.48 10.48
CA ASP A 76 7.22 16.36 11.54
C ASP A 76 8.73 16.19 11.83
N THR A 77 9.42 15.29 11.11
CA THR A 77 10.82 14.94 11.40
C THR A 77 11.80 15.27 10.30
N ILE A 78 11.39 15.22 9.04
CA ILE A 78 12.23 15.58 7.89
C ILE A 78 11.50 16.53 6.94
N SER A 79 12.27 17.26 6.14
CA SER A 79 11.74 18.23 5.19
C SER A 79 10.87 17.57 4.11
N ASP A 80 10.01 18.37 3.47
CA ASP A 80 9.22 17.90 2.32
C ASP A 80 10.10 17.42 1.18
N TYR A 81 11.21 18.11 0.94
CA TYR A 81 12.22 17.72 -0.04
C TYR A 81 12.80 16.34 0.27
N ASP A 82 13.22 16.07 1.50
CA ASP A 82 13.81 14.78 1.87
C ASP A 82 12.80 13.64 1.80
N ARG A 83 11.52 13.91 2.10
CA ARG A 83 10.44 12.92 1.90
C ARG A 83 10.25 12.57 0.44
N GLN A 84 10.31 13.56 -0.46
CA GLN A 84 10.23 13.32 -1.91
C GLN A 84 11.44 12.55 -2.41
N GLU A 85 12.65 12.86 -1.92
CA GLU A 85 13.87 12.13 -2.22
C GLU A 85 13.78 10.66 -1.80
N LEU A 86 13.26 10.41 -0.58
CA LEU A 86 13.03 9.04 -0.09
C LEU A 86 11.98 8.30 -0.95
N CYS A 87 10.89 8.95 -1.34
CA CYS A 87 9.91 8.37 -2.25
C CYS A 87 10.53 8.03 -3.60
N THR A 88 11.35 8.93 -4.15
CA THR A 88 12.04 8.71 -5.41
C THR A 88 12.99 7.50 -5.32
N LEU A 89 13.70 7.38 -4.21
CA LEU A 89 14.57 6.22 -3.96
C LEU A 89 13.78 4.91 -3.90
N ILE A 90 12.59 4.91 -3.29
CA ILE A 90 11.74 3.71 -3.20
C ILE A 90 11.17 3.32 -4.58
N TYR A 91 10.74 4.30 -5.37
CA TYR A 91 10.12 4.06 -6.67
C TYR A 91 11.13 3.77 -7.77
N TYR A 92 12.32 4.39 -7.72
CA TYR A 92 13.38 4.31 -8.73
C TYR A 92 14.74 4.05 -8.07
N PRO A 93 14.90 2.90 -7.38
CA PRO A 93 16.09 2.67 -6.55
C PRO A 93 17.40 2.66 -7.35
N ARG A 94 17.41 2.09 -8.54
CA ARG A 94 18.63 1.98 -9.37
C ARG A 94 19.08 3.34 -9.89
N GLU A 95 18.16 4.08 -10.48
CA GLU A 95 18.39 5.38 -11.06
C GLU A 95 18.78 6.40 -9.98
N LYS A 96 18.09 6.37 -8.85
CA LYS A 96 18.37 7.28 -7.73
C LYS A 96 19.70 6.98 -7.07
N MET A 97 20.05 5.72 -6.87
CA MET A 97 21.34 5.32 -6.32
C MET A 97 22.49 5.75 -7.23
N ALA A 98 22.37 5.52 -8.54
CA ALA A 98 23.40 5.95 -9.51
C ALA A 98 23.61 7.48 -9.46
N LEU A 99 22.53 8.25 -9.45
CA LEU A 99 22.60 9.72 -9.36
C LEU A 99 23.26 10.19 -8.06
N LEU A 100 22.93 9.60 -6.93
CA LEU A 100 23.50 9.96 -5.63
C LEU A 100 25.00 9.59 -5.54
N ASP A 101 25.39 8.46 -6.15
CA ASP A 101 26.78 8.04 -6.22
C ASP A 101 27.62 8.99 -7.07
N GLU A 102 27.14 9.38 -8.25
CA GLU A 102 27.77 10.40 -9.10
C GLU A 102 27.93 11.75 -8.38
N GLN A 103 27.00 12.10 -7.50
CA GLN A 103 27.04 13.34 -6.71
C GLN A 103 27.91 13.23 -5.46
N GLY A 104 28.49 12.06 -5.16
CA GLY A 104 29.28 11.80 -3.96
C GLY A 104 28.50 11.98 -2.65
N LYS A 105 27.18 11.73 -2.69
CA LYS A 105 26.27 11.89 -1.53
C LYS A 105 26.07 10.63 -0.72
N ILE A 106 26.67 9.53 -1.14
CA ILE A 106 26.54 8.23 -0.47
C ILE A 106 27.75 8.02 0.44
N ASP A 107 27.50 8.09 1.74
CA ASP A 107 28.46 7.74 2.78
C ASP A 107 27.85 6.77 3.80
N SER A 108 28.62 6.39 4.80
CA SER A 108 28.16 5.44 5.85
C SER A 108 26.96 5.96 6.61
N ASP A 109 26.92 7.25 6.89
CA ASP A 109 25.85 7.87 7.66
C ASP A 109 24.57 7.95 6.84
N TRP A 110 24.69 8.26 5.56
CA TRP A 110 23.58 8.24 4.61
C TRP A 110 22.96 6.83 4.51
N TYR A 111 23.80 5.78 4.41
CA TYR A 111 23.30 4.39 4.38
C TYR A 111 22.53 4.05 5.66
N ALA A 112 23.11 4.36 6.83
CA ALA A 112 22.48 4.04 8.11
C ALA A 112 21.14 4.77 8.29
N MET A 113 21.10 6.06 7.96
CA MET A 113 19.89 6.88 8.02
C MET A 113 18.82 6.38 7.06
N THR A 114 19.18 6.19 5.80
CA THR A 114 18.25 5.77 4.75
C THR A 114 17.70 4.36 5.03
N LEU A 115 18.54 3.42 5.45
CA LEU A 115 18.10 2.08 5.82
C LEU A 115 17.10 2.12 6.98
N ASN A 116 17.34 2.93 7.99
CA ASN A 116 16.41 3.11 9.10
C ASN A 116 15.05 3.66 8.63
N GLN A 117 15.06 4.66 7.75
CA GLN A 117 13.85 5.21 7.15
C GLN A 117 13.07 4.14 6.34
N LEU A 118 13.77 3.36 5.52
CA LEU A 118 13.16 2.26 4.76
C LEU A 118 12.56 1.18 5.66
N ILE A 119 13.21 0.84 6.76
CA ILE A 119 12.70 -0.11 7.76
C ILE A 119 11.40 0.41 8.40
N LEU A 120 11.33 1.70 8.75
CA LEU A 120 10.13 2.30 9.31
C LEU A 120 8.95 2.26 8.32
N VAL A 121 9.20 2.60 7.05
CA VAL A 121 8.19 2.49 5.98
C VAL A 121 7.74 1.05 5.80
N ALA A 122 8.68 0.11 5.72
CA ALA A 122 8.37 -1.32 5.56
C ALA A 122 7.56 -1.86 6.74
N LYS A 123 7.89 -1.50 7.98
CA LYS A 123 7.11 -1.87 9.18
C LYS A 123 5.67 -1.37 9.11
N LEU A 124 5.47 -0.11 8.72
CA LEU A 124 4.13 0.44 8.59
C LEU A 124 3.32 -0.25 7.49
N LEU A 125 3.93 -0.51 6.33
CA LEU A 125 3.29 -1.20 5.21
C LEU A 125 2.95 -2.65 5.55
N SER A 126 3.86 -3.35 6.25
CA SER A 126 3.69 -4.75 6.61
C SER A 126 2.72 -4.98 7.76
N SER A 127 2.41 -3.96 8.56
CA SER A 127 1.55 -4.07 9.75
C SER A 127 0.14 -4.63 9.47
N LYS A 128 -0.33 -4.52 8.23
CA LYS A 128 -1.63 -5.03 7.76
C LYS A 128 -1.60 -6.52 7.41
N TYR A 129 -0.42 -7.10 7.27
CA TYR A 129 -0.25 -8.46 6.78
C TYR A 129 0.12 -9.42 7.90
N THR A 130 -0.27 -10.67 7.75
CA THR A 130 0.17 -11.72 8.67
C THR A 130 1.67 -11.97 8.47
N ARG A 131 2.35 -12.38 9.55
CA ARG A 131 3.77 -12.74 9.52
C ARG A 131 4.09 -13.72 8.38
N SER A 132 3.24 -14.72 8.16
CA SER A 132 3.40 -15.69 7.07
C SER A 132 3.39 -15.05 5.68
N LYS A 133 2.56 -14.01 5.45
CA LYS A 133 2.54 -13.28 4.17
C LYS A 133 3.81 -12.45 3.99
N VAL A 134 4.24 -11.76 5.04
CA VAL A 134 5.47 -10.96 5.02
C VAL A 134 6.67 -11.84 4.69
N ARG A 135 6.85 -12.95 5.40
CA ARG A 135 7.95 -13.91 5.16
C ARG A 135 7.99 -14.45 3.74
N LYS A 136 6.84 -14.73 3.13
CA LYS A 136 6.78 -15.21 1.75
C LYS A 136 7.19 -14.16 0.71
N ALA A 137 7.04 -12.89 1.05
CA ALA A 137 7.41 -11.77 0.17
C ALA A 137 8.87 -11.34 0.33
N LEU A 138 9.54 -11.72 1.43
CA LEU A 138 10.94 -11.40 1.66
C LEU A 138 11.86 -12.22 0.75
N PRO A 139 12.97 -11.63 0.28
CA PRO A 139 14.05 -12.40 -0.37
C PRO A 139 14.52 -13.50 0.56
N LYS A 140 14.64 -14.72 0.06
CA LYS A 140 14.98 -15.91 0.86
C LYS A 140 16.32 -15.75 1.60
N GLU A 141 17.26 -15.08 0.97
CA GLU A 141 18.61 -14.84 1.49
C GLU A 141 18.63 -13.94 2.73
N TYR A 142 17.65 -13.04 2.83
CA TYR A 142 17.58 -12.04 3.90
C TYR A 142 16.42 -12.28 4.87
N ALA A 143 15.54 -13.20 4.58
CA ALA A 143 14.32 -13.44 5.36
C ALA A 143 14.63 -13.71 6.84
N TYR A 144 15.74 -14.40 7.15
CA TYR A 144 16.16 -14.71 8.52
C TYR A 144 16.66 -13.49 9.31
N ILE A 145 17.21 -12.50 8.61
CA ILE A 145 17.76 -11.28 9.23
C ILE A 145 16.66 -10.22 9.45
N ILE A 146 15.66 -10.22 8.56
CA ILE A 146 14.61 -9.18 8.53
C ILE A 146 13.40 -9.58 9.37
N ASP A 147 13.12 -10.88 9.56
CA ASP A 147 11.99 -11.43 10.33
C ASP A 147 12.21 -11.30 11.86
#